data_a55f24c0a8259732a55e40edeb3bfbe0
#
_entry.id   a55f24c0a8259732a55e40edeb3bfbe0
#
_cell.length_a   1.000
_cell.length_b   1.000
_cell.length_c   1.000
_cell.angle_alpha   90.00
_cell.angle_beta   90.00
_cell.angle_gamma   90.00
#
_symmetry.space_group_name_H-M   'P 1'
#
loop_
_entity.id
_entity.type
_entity.pdbx_description
1 polymer ?
#
loop_
_entity_poly.entity_id
_entity_poly.type
_entity_poly.pdbx_seq_one_letter_code
_entity_poly.pdbx_strand_id
1 'polypeptide(L)'
;IVRTVQVTREADLTTLVEQSKARLVAMFAHGATTVEIKSGYGLTTESEIAMLNAAALLDSEHPADIALTFLGAHAIPLEFTDNPDDYVDLVVNEMLPAVADWRDEHWPDTLFCDVFCETGAFDLAQTRRILEAAARHGMALKVHVDEFESLGGARLAAELGAVSVDHIVATPDEDIEA
;
A
#
# COMPACT_ATOMS: atom_id res chain seq x y z
N ILE A 1 14.01 0.94 -5.53
CA ILE A 1 13.31 0.83 -4.22
C ILE A 1 14.28 1.16 -3.07
N VAL A 2 15.43 0.48 -2.88
CA VAL A 2 16.34 0.63 -1.72
C VAL A 2 16.68 2.09 -1.40
N ARG A 3 17.10 2.89 -2.42
CA ARG A 3 17.42 4.30 -2.21
C ARG A 3 16.19 5.12 -1.77
N THR A 4 15.04 4.82 -2.33
CA THR A 4 13.79 5.52 -1.97
C THR A 4 13.42 5.22 -0.52
N VAL A 5 13.51 3.96 -0.09
CA VAL A 5 13.27 3.55 1.29
C VAL A 5 14.19 4.30 2.27
N GLN A 6 15.49 4.39 1.97
CA GLN A 6 16.43 5.13 2.82
C GLN A 6 16.03 6.60 2.97
N VAL A 7 15.75 7.28 1.85
CA VAL A 7 15.38 8.71 1.86
C VAL A 7 14.05 8.93 2.58
N THR A 8 13.09 8.01 2.42
CA THR A 8 11.79 8.10 3.10
C THR A 8 11.93 7.92 4.60
N ARG A 9 12.74 6.95 5.05
CA ARG A 9 12.99 6.72 6.48
C ARG A 9 13.74 7.86 7.16
N GLU A 10 14.58 8.61 6.40
CA GLU A 10 15.34 9.77 6.90
C GLU A 10 14.50 11.07 6.89
N ALA A 11 13.41 11.11 6.14
CA ALA A 11 12.58 12.30 6.01
C ALA A 11 11.70 12.47 7.26
N ASP A 12 11.66 13.70 7.78
CA ASP A 12 10.67 14.07 8.79
C ASP A 12 9.28 14.32 8.15
N LEU A 13 8.26 14.38 8.99
CA LEU A 13 6.88 14.59 8.56
C LEU A 13 6.71 15.86 7.73
N THR A 14 7.37 16.94 8.11
CA THR A 14 7.32 18.22 7.38
C THR A 14 7.84 18.06 5.96
N THR A 15 8.97 17.40 5.81
CA THR A 15 9.57 17.12 4.49
C THR A 15 8.65 16.25 3.62
N LEU A 16 8.04 15.20 4.19
CA LEU A 16 7.10 14.35 3.47
C LEU A 16 5.87 15.14 2.98
N VAL A 17 5.30 15.98 3.84
CA VAL A 17 4.14 16.83 3.51
C VAL A 17 4.50 17.84 2.42
N GLU A 18 5.57 18.63 2.58
CA GLU A 18 5.94 19.70 1.64
C GLU A 18 6.23 19.15 0.23
N GLN A 19 6.99 18.05 0.14
CA GLN A 19 7.30 17.44 -1.16
C GLN A 19 6.06 16.83 -1.82
N SER A 20 5.17 16.21 -1.05
CA SER A 20 3.94 15.62 -1.57
C SER A 20 2.92 16.68 -1.96
N LYS A 21 2.82 17.77 -1.20
CA LYS A 21 1.95 18.90 -1.50
C LYS A 21 2.27 19.54 -2.85
N ALA A 22 3.56 19.72 -3.16
CA ALA A 22 3.98 20.26 -4.45
C ALA A 22 3.52 19.38 -5.64
N ARG A 23 3.58 18.05 -5.49
CA ARG A 23 3.10 17.11 -6.51
C ARG A 23 1.58 17.12 -6.60
N LEU A 24 0.87 17.12 -5.47
CA LEU A 24 -0.59 17.15 -5.41
C LEU A 24 -1.15 18.43 -6.07
N VAL A 25 -0.54 19.60 -5.82
CA VAL A 25 -0.89 20.86 -6.48
C VAL A 25 -0.72 20.76 -8.00
N ALA A 26 0.37 20.15 -8.46
CA ALA A 26 0.59 19.96 -9.90
C ALA A 26 -0.46 19.01 -10.51
N MET A 27 -0.78 17.90 -9.86
CA MET A 27 -1.82 16.96 -10.31
C MET A 27 -3.20 17.63 -10.36
N PHE A 28 -3.55 18.39 -9.33
CA PHE A 28 -4.80 19.14 -9.27
C PHE A 28 -4.91 20.17 -10.39
N ALA A 29 -3.83 20.90 -10.68
CA ALA A 29 -3.78 21.85 -11.79
C ALA A 29 -3.99 21.20 -13.18
N HIS A 30 -3.73 19.89 -13.29
CA HIS A 30 -4.02 19.09 -14.50
C HIS A 30 -5.40 18.41 -14.47
N GLY A 31 -6.23 18.70 -13.47
CA GLY A 31 -7.61 18.24 -13.38
C GLY A 31 -7.84 16.97 -12.55
N ALA A 32 -6.82 16.45 -11.85
CA ALA A 32 -7.00 15.36 -10.91
C ALA A 32 -7.61 15.87 -9.61
N THR A 33 -8.90 15.65 -9.42
CA THR A 33 -9.65 16.11 -8.23
C THR A 33 -9.73 15.05 -7.13
N THR A 34 -9.44 13.80 -7.46
CA THR A 34 -9.31 12.69 -6.51
C THR A 34 -7.98 11.98 -6.78
N VAL A 35 -7.21 11.72 -5.74
CA VAL A 35 -5.88 11.12 -5.84
C VAL A 35 -5.75 10.00 -4.82
N GLU A 36 -5.29 8.84 -5.26
CA GLU A 36 -4.87 7.80 -4.34
C GLU A 36 -3.44 8.07 -3.86
N ILE A 37 -3.24 8.04 -2.55
CA ILE A 37 -1.91 8.08 -1.93
C ILE A 37 -1.64 6.73 -1.27
N LYS A 38 -0.57 6.08 -1.71
CA LYS A 38 -0.10 4.82 -1.13
C LYS A 38 1.16 5.07 -0.29
N SER A 39 1.26 4.42 0.87
CA SER A 39 2.51 4.27 1.59
C SER A 39 3.44 3.26 0.87
N GLY A 40 4.32 2.54 1.53
CA GLY A 40 5.07 1.43 0.94
C GLY A 40 6.52 1.72 0.59
N TYR A 41 7.05 2.83 1.06
CA TYR A 41 8.48 3.15 0.97
C TYR A 41 9.14 3.37 2.33
N GLY A 42 8.39 3.17 3.42
CA GLY A 42 8.94 3.14 4.78
C GLY A 42 9.42 1.74 5.15
N LEU A 43 8.57 0.76 4.92
CA LEU A 43 8.80 -0.66 5.18
C LEU A 43 9.20 -0.96 6.64
N THR A 44 8.79 -0.09 7.56
CA THR A 44 8.78 -0.27 9.02
C THR A 44 7.49 0.31 9.57
N THR A 45 7.04 -0.16 10.73
CA THR A 45 5.79 0.31 11.34
C THR A 45 5.75 1.83 11.48
N GLU A 46 6.81 2.42 12.04
CA GLU A 46 6.89 3.86 12.27
C GLU A 46 6.90 4.67 10.98
N SER A 47 7.68 4.22 9.98
CA SER A 47 7.83 4.97 8.73
C SER A 47 6.58 4.87 7.85
N GLU A 48 5.89 3.73 7.85
CA GLU A 48 4.62 3.58 7.14
C GLU A 48 3.54 4.48 7.77
N ILE A 49 3.43 4.52 9.10
CA ILE A 49 2.52 5.43 9.81
C ILE A 49 2.88 6.90 9.55
N ALA A 50 4.16 7.24 9.49
CA ALA A 50 4.59 8.61 9.14
C ALA A 50 4.11 9.02 7.73
N MET A 51 4.15 8.10 6.76
CA MET A 51 3.62 8.35 5.42
C MET A 51 2.09 8.51 5.42
N LEU A 52 1.37 7.68 6.19
CA LEU A 52 -0.09 7.81 6.35
C LEU A 52 -0.46 9.15 7.03
N ASN A 53 0.29 9.57 8.05
CA ASN A 53 0.13 10.88 8.68
C ASN A 53 0.32 12.03 7.68
N ALA A 54 1.35 11.95 6.84
CA ALA A 54 1.58 12.97 5.81
C ALA A 54 0.41 13.06 4.83
N ALA A 55 -0.15 11.92 4.42
CA ALA A 55 -1.30 11.87 3.52
C ALA A 55 -2.58 12.45 4.17
N ALA A 56 -2.84 12.13 5.44
CA ALA A 56 -3.99 12.66 6.19
C ALA A 56 -3.89 14.19 6.38
N LEU A 57 -2.68 14.72 6.61
CA LEU A 57 -2.46 16.17 6.65
C LEU A 57 -2.73 16.83 5.29
N LEU A 58 -2.30 16.19 4.20
CA LEU A 58 -2.55 16.69 2.85
C LEU A 58 -4.05 16.74 2.53
N ASP A 59 -4.81 15.73 2.93
CA ASP A 59 -6.26 15.69 2.77
C ASP A 59 -6.92 16.88 3.48
N SER A 60 -6.50 17.18 4.70
CA SER A 60 -7.05 18.29 5.48
C SER A 60 -6.68 19.68 4.94
N GLU A 61 -5.59 19.80 4.17
CA GLU A 61 -5.03 21.07 3.68
C GLU A 61 -5.28 21.35 2.19
N HIS A 62 -5.72 20.35 1.42
CA HIS A 62 -5.82 20.43 -0.03
C HIS A 62 -7.24 20.13 -0.51
N PRO A 63 -7.75 20.81 -1.57
CA PRO A 63 -9.11 20.61 -2.08
C PRO A 63 -9.33 19.32 -2.89
N ALA A 64 -8.29 18.54 -3.18
CA ALA A 64 -8.44 17.24 -3.81
C ALA A 64 -8.84 16.21 -2.76
N ASP A 65 -9.77 15.31 -3.09
CA ASP A 65 -10.11 14.16 -2.27
C ASP A 65 -8.97 13.14 -2.28
N ILE A 66 -8.64 12.57 -1.14
CA ILE A 66 -7.59 11.56 -1.02
C ILE A 66 -8.19 10.19 -0.68
N ALA A 67 -7.90 9.20 -1.51
CA ALA A 67 -8.06 7.78 -1.17
C ALA A 67 -6.75 7.26 -0.59
N LEU A 68 -6.78 6.77 0.65
CA LEU A 68 -5.57 6.40 1.37
C LEU A 68 -5.36 4.90 1.40
N THR A 69 -4.15 4.45 1.04
CA THR A 69 -3.79 3.05 0.93
C THR A 69 -2.51 2.74 1.73
N PHE A 70 -2.61 1.80 2.66
CA PHE A 70 -1.46 1.18 3.29
C PHE A 70 -0.85 0.13 2.35
N LEU A 71 0.41 0.29 2.00
CA LEU A 71 1.17 -0.61 1.12
C LEU A 71 2.47 -1.08 1.79
N GLY A 72 2.43 -1.46 3.07
CA GLY A 72 3.61 -1.99 3.77
C GLY A 72 4.20 -3.23 3.09
N ALA A 73 3.38 -3.99 2.36
CA ALA A 73 3.81 -5.12 1.55
C ALA A 73 4.14 -4.73 0.09
N HIS A 74 4.99 -3.70 -0.10
CA HIS A 74 5.43 -3.24 -1.41
C HIS A 74 6.72 -3.93 -1.88
N ALA A 75 7.63 -4.19 -0.97
CA ALA A 75 8.88 -4.89 -1.24
C ALA A 75 9.40 -5.54 0.04
N ILE A 76 10.25 -6.56 -0.10
CA ILE A 76 10.99 -7.11 1.04
C ILE A 76 12.18 -6.17 1.32
N PRO A 77 12.27 -5.55 2.51
CA PRO A 77 13.40 -4.69 2.85
C PRO A 77 14.68 -5.50 3.03
N LEU A 78 15.83 -4.84 2.88
CA LEU A 78 17.15 -5.50 2.85
C LEU A 78 17.40 -6.34 4.11
N GLU A 79 16.93 -5.88 5.25
CA GLU A 79 17.07 -6.55 6.54
C GLU A 79 16.32 -7.89 6.65
N PHE A 80 15.41 -8.19 5.73
CA PHE A 80 14.61 -9.42 5.68
C PHE A 80 14.83 -10.27 4.43
N THR A 81 15.85 -9.97 3.61
CA THR A 81 16.09 -10.70 2.35
C THR A 81 16.43 -12.17 2.57
N ASP A 82 17.05 -12.53 3.69
CA ASP A 82 17.38 -13.92 4.04
C ASP A 82 16.17 -14.71 4.55
N ASN A 83 15.15 -14.04 5.05
CA ASN A 83 13.91 -14.67 5.52
C ASN A 83 12.70 -13.76 5.27
N PRO A 84 12.15 -13.74 4.04
CA PRO A 84 11.00 -12.90 3.67
C PRO A 84 9.75 -13.13 4.53
N ASP A 85 9.54 -14.34 5.03
CA ASP A 85 8.38 -14.65 5.87
C ASP A 85 8.39 -13.94 7.22
N ASP A 86 9.58 -13.61 7.77
CA ASP A 86 9.67 -12.78 8.98
C ASP A 86 9.15 -11.36 8.71
N TYR A 87 9.33 -10.84 7.48
CA TYR A 87 8.72 -9.56 7.10
C TYR A 87 7.21 -9.66 6.95
N VAL A 88 6.69 -10.75 6.38
CA VAL A 88 5.24 -11.01 6.35
C VAL A 88 4.68 -11.09 7.77
N ASP A 89 5.40 -11.73 8.69
CA ASP A 89 5.04 -11.78 10.11
C ASP A 89 4.99 -10.38 10.74
N LEU A 90 5.96 -9.52 10.44
CA LEU A 90 5.99 -8.13 10.88
C LEU A 90 4.78 -7.35 10.33
N VAL A 91 4.48 -7.47 9.03
CA VAL A 91 3.33 -6.80 8.42
C VAL A 91 2.03 -7.24 9.08
N VAL A 92 1.83 -8.56 9.24
CA VAL A 92 0.57 -9.12 9.74
C VAL A 92 0.36 -8.89 11.23
N ASN A 93 1.42 -9.05 12.04
CA ASN A 93 1.28 -9.08 13.50
C ASN A 93 1.60 -7.75 14.19
N GLU A 94 2.23 -6.81 13.46
CA GLU A 94 2.62 -5.52 14.03
C GLU A 94 2.10 -4.35 13.19
N MET A 95 2.43 -4.27 11.88
CA MET A 95 2.04 -3.12 11.07
C MET A 95 0.52 -3.00 10.92
N LEU A 96 -0.18 -4.07 10.51
CA LEU A 96 -1.62 -4.02 10.29
C LEU A 96 -2.41 -3.64 11.56
N PRO A 97 -2.14 -4.21 12.75
CA PRO A 97 -2.75 -3.74 14.00
C PRO A 97 -2.48 -2.26 14.27
N ALA A 98 -1.22 -1.82 14.17
CA ALA A 98 -0.85 -0.43 14.43
C ALA A 98 -1.48 0.55 13.43
N VAL A 99 -1.60 0.17 12.16
CA VAL A 99 -2.28 0.95 11.12
C VAL A 99 -3.79 1.00 11.35
N ALA A 100 -4.39 -0.09 11.84
CA ALA A 100 -5.80 -0.11 12.20
C ALA A 100 -6.10 0.83 13.38
N ASP A 101 -5.29 0.79 14.43
CA ASP A 101 -5.40 1.70 15.58
C ASP A 101 -5.23 3.16 15.13
N TRP A 102 -4.21 3.43 14.28
CA TRP A 102 -3.99 4.75 13.69
C TRP A 102 -5.19 5.24 12.88
N ARG A 103 -5.77 4.38 12.03
CA ARG A 103 -6.97 4.71 11.23
C ARG A 103 -8.13 5.13 12.11
N ASP A 104 -8.41 4.38 13.15
CA ASP A 104 -9.56 4.63 14.04
C ASP A 104 -9.46 5.99 14.74
N GLU A 105 -8.24 6.52 14.91
CA GLU A 105 -8.00 7.82 15.54
C GLU A 105 -7.90 8.98 14.53
N HIS A 106 -7.44 8.73 13.29
CA HIS A 106 -6.98 9.79 12.38
C HIS A 106 -7.64 9.79 11.01
N TRP A 107 -8.30 8.68 10.60
CA TRP A 107 -8.82 8.55 9.25
C TRP A 107 -10.26 8.03 9.24
N PRO A 108 -11.28 8.92 9.05
CA PRO A 108 -12.69 8.53 9.17
C PRO A 108 -13.21 7.77 7.95
N ASP A 109 -12.50 7.82 6.84
CA ASP A 109 -12.91 7.22 5.58
C ASP A 109 -12.36 5.79 5.41
N THR A 110 -12.65 5.17 4.28
CA THR A 110 -12.13 3.86 3.95
C THR A 110 -10.61 3.89 3.81
N LEU A 111 -9.92 3.07 4.61
CA LEU A 111 -8.50 2.78 4.41
C LEU A 111 -8.38 1.50 3.60
N PHE A 112 -7.56 1.54 2.55
CA PHE A 112 -7.22 0.37 1.75
C PHE A 112 -5.92 -0.27 2.24
N CYS A 113 -5.82 -1.58 2.05
CA CYS A 113 -4.57 -2.33 2.17
C CYS A 113 -4.23 -2.94 0.81
N ASP A 114 -2.99 -2.79 0.40
CA ASP A 114 -2.49 -3.24 -0.89
C ASP A 114 -1.24 -4.11 -0.72
N VAL A 115 -1.02 -5.04 -1.62
CA VAL A 115 0.15 -5.95 -1.64
C VAL A 115 0.69 -6.03 -3.05
N PHE A 116 2.00 -5.99 -3.21
CA PHE A 116 2.67 -6.24 -4.49
C PHE A 116 2.89 -7.75 -4.69
N CYS A 117 1.92 -8.41 -5.30
CA CYS A 117 1.94 -9.84 -5.62
C CYS A 117 2.66 -10.09 -6.93
N GLU A 118 3.97 -10.29 -6.89
CA GLU A 118 4.80 -10.43 -8.06
C GLU A 118 6.05 -11.27 -7.79
N THR A 119 6.63 -11.88 -8.82
CA THR A 119 7.92 -12.57 -8.73
C THR A 119 9.00 -11.64 -8.21
N GLY A 120 9.65 -12.03 -7.10
CA GLY A 120 10.66 -11.22 -6.43
C GLY A 120 10.13 -10.20 -5.42
N ALA A 121 8.81 -10.15 -5.19
CA ALA A 121 8.16 -9.41 -4.11
C ALA A 121 7.40 -10.39 -3.19
N PHE A 122 6.08 -10.43 -3.23
CA PHE A 122 5.28 -11.35 -2.42
C PHE A 122 4.61 -12.40 -3.30
N ASP A 123 4.67 -13.67 -2.87
CA ASP A 123 3.97 -14.76 -3.53
C ASP A 123 2.47 -14.81 -3.17
N LEU A 124 1.70 -15.71 -3.80
CA LEU A 124 0.27 -15.85 -3.57
C LEU A 124 -0.09 -16.21 -2.12
N ALA A 125 0.72 -17.04 -1.46
CA ALA A 125 0.43 -17.46 -0.09
C ALA A 125 0.68 -16.32 0.91
N GLN A 126 1.76 -15.58 0.73
CA GLN A 126 2.10 -14.39 1.49
C GLN A 126 1.07 -13.28 1.28
N THR A 127 0.69 -13.04 0.01
CA THR A 127 -0.34 -12.06 -0.37
C THR A 127 -1.68 -12.39 0.26
N ARG A 128 -2.15 -13.63 0.16
CA ARG A 128 -3.39 -14.09 0.81
C ARG A 128 -3.36 -13.84 2.30
N ARG A 129 -2.27 -14.22 2.96
CA ARG A 129 -2.10 -14.08 4.41
C ARG A 129 -2.21 -12.61 4.86
N ILE A 130 -1.57 -11.69 4.14
CA ILE A 130 -1.58 -10.26 4.44
C ILE A 130 -2.98 -9.68 4.22
N LEU A 131 -3.59 -9.95 3.06
CA LEU A 131 -4.91 -9.42 2.72
C LEU A 131 -6.02 -9.94 3.63
N GLU A 132 -6.01 -11.23 3.99
CA GLU A 132 -6.96 -11.77 4.97
C GLU A 132 -6.78 -11.14 6.36
N ALA A 133 -5.54 -10.81 6.74
CA ALA A 133 -5.29 -10.08 7.98
C ALA A 133 -5.82 -8.64 7.90
N ALA A 134 -5.58 -7.93 6.80
CA ALA A 134 -6.09 -6.59 6.57
C ALA A 134 -7.63 -6.55 6.59
N ALA A 135 -8.30 -7.53 5.95
CA ALA A 135 -9.75 -7.66 5.98
C ALA A 135 -10.31 -7.84 7.40
N ARG A 136 -9.62 -8.63 8.26
CA ARG A 136 -10.00 -8.78 9.67
C ARG A 136 -9.92 -7.47 10.46
N HIS A 137 -9.04 -6.56 10.06
CA HIS A 137 -8.93 -5.21 10.60
C HIS A 137 -9.87 -4.21 9.91
N GLY A 138 -10.77 -4.65 9.02
CA GLY A 138 -11.77 -3.81 8.37
C GLY A 138 -11.22 -2.91 7.27
N MET A 139 -10.05 -3.21 6.71
CA MET A 139 -9.49 -2.51 5.55
C MET A 139 -10.09 -3.07 4.26
N ALA A 140 -10.34 -2.21 3.28
CA ALA A 140 -10.70 -2.62 1.93
C ALA A 140 -9.43 -3.08 1.18
N LEU A 141 -9.58 -4.08 0.30
CA LEU A 141 -8.43 -4.75 -0.29
C LEU A 141 -8.14 -4.24 -1.70
N LYS A 142 -6.86 -4.08 -2.01
CA LYS A 142 -6.31 -3.83 -3.34
C LYS A 142 -5.12 -4.75 -3.56
N VAL A 143 -4.72 -4.97 -4.81
CA VAL A 143 -3.53 -5.77 -5.11
C VAL A 143 -2.86 -5.25 -6.38
N HIS A 144 -1.53 -5.11 -6.35
CA HIS A 144 -0.70 -5.01 -7.53
C HIS A 144 -0.41 -6.41 -8.02
N VAL A 145 -0.80 -6.73 -9.26
CA VAL A 145 -0.73 -8.10 -9.79
C VAL A 145 -0.33 -8.11 -11.26
N ASP A 146 0.34 -9.19 -11.64
CA ASP A 146 0.58 -9.54 -13.04
C ASP A 146 1.21 -8.38 -13.85
N GLU A 147 2.10 -7.60 -13.21
CA GLU A 147 2.81 -6.49 -13.86
C GLU A 147 3.83 -7.04 -14.86
N PHE A 148 4.59 -8.06 -14.46
CA PHE A 148 5.65 -8.67 -15.26
C PHE A 148 5.31 -10.12 -15.62
N GLU A 149 4.82 -10.90 -14.66
CA GLU A 149 4.45 -12.31 -14.81
C GLU A 149 3.13 -12.60 -14.09
N SER A 150 2.31 -13.49 -14.66
CA SER A 150 1.10 -13.92 -13.96
C SER A 150 1.41 -15.01 -12.94
N LEU A 151 1.14 -14.71 -11.68
CA LEU A 151 1.14 -15.66 -10.57
C LEU A 151 -0.28 -16.18 -10.24
N GLY A 152 -1.33 -15.67 -10.91
CA GLY A 152 -2.72 -15.88 -10.53
C GLY A 152 -3.20 -14.88 -9.45
N GLY A 153 -2.52 -13.74 -9.35
CA GLY A 153 -2.82 -12.69 -8.38
C GLY A 153 -4.18 -12.04 -8.60
N ALA A 154 -4.57 -11.84 -9.88
CA ALA A 154 -5.89 -11.29 -10.22
C ALA A 154 -7.03 -12.19 -9.74
N ARG A 155 -6.92 -13.51 -9.92
CA ARG A 155 -7.89 -14.49 -9.41
C ARG A 155 -7.94 -14.49 -7.89
N LEU A 156 -6.78 -14.47 -7.22
CA LEU A 156 -6.70 -14.36 -5.76
C LEU A 156 -7.42 -13.10 -5.25
N ALA A 157 -7.21 -11.96 -5.91
CA ALA A 157 -7.85 -10.71 -5.57
C ALA A 157 -9.38 -10.79 -5.68
N ALA A 158 -9.89 -11.40 -6.76
CA ALA A 158 -11.31 -11.64 -6.96
C ALA A 158 -11.90 -12.56 -5.88
N GLU A 159 -11.22 -13.67 -5.54
CA GLU A 159 -11.62 -14.58 -4.46
C GLU A 159 -11.73 -13.89 -3.09
N LEU A 160 -10.84 -12.94 -2.81
CA LEU A 160 -10.81 -12.20 -1.55
C LEU A 160 -11.75 -10.98 -1.54
N GLY A 161 -12.40 -10.67 -2.67
CA GLY A 161 -13.28 -9.52 -2.80
C GLY A 161 -12.54 -8.19 -2.80
N ALA A 162 -11.35 -8.13 -3.41
CA ALA A 162 -10.61 -6.88 -3.56
C ALA A 162 -11.42 -5.85 -4.38
N VAL A 163 -11.29 -4.58 -3.99
CA VAL A 163 -11.99 -3.46 -4.65
C VAL A 163 -11.40 -3.17 -6.02
N SER A 164 -10.09 -3.33 -6.16
CA SER A 164 -9.38 -3.15 -7.43
C SER A 164 -8.10 -3.96 -7.48
N VAL A 165 -7.62 -4.17 -8.68
CA VAL A 165 -6.29 -4.67 -9.00
C VAL A 165 -5.57 -3.68 -9.90
N ASP A 166 -4.28 -3.50 -9.68
CA ASP A 166 -3.44 -2.61 -10.48
C ASP A 166 -2.53 -3.45 -11.40
N HIS A 167 -2.12 -2.87 -12.54
CA HIS A 167 -1.30 -3.41 -13.64
C HIS A 167 -2.04 -4.35 -14.58
N ILE A 168 -2.28 -5.61 -14.23
CA ILE A 168 -2.96 -6.63 -15.06
C ILE A 168 -2.40 -6.80 -16.49
N VAL A 169 -1.11 -6.51 -16.68
CA VAL A 169 -0.45 -6.55 -18.02
C VAL A 169 -0.27 -7.98 -18.51
N ALA A 170 0.05 -8.90 -17.60
CA ALA A 170 0.28 -10.31 -17.89
C ALA A 170 -0.87 -11.23 -17.48
N THR A 171 -2.01 -10.68 -17.04
CA THR A 171 -3.17 -11.46 -16.59
C THR A 171 -3.76 -12.27 -17.74
N PRO A 172 -3.91 -13.60 -17.61
CA PRO A 172 -4.55 -14.42 -18.63
C PRO A 172 -6.08 -14.21 -18.66
N ASP A 173 -6.69 -14.40 -19.82
CA ASP A 173 -8.14 -14.20 -20.03
C ASP A 173 -9.00 -14.98 -19.02
N GLU A 174 -8.59 -16.19 -18.62
CA GLU A 174 -9.28 -17.03 -17.65
C GLU A 174 -9.31 -16.46 -16.23
N ASP A 175 -8.37 -15.57 -15.88
CA ASP A 175 -8.34 -14.90 -14.59
C ASP A 175 -9.12 -13.57 -14.61
N ILE A 176 -9.35 -13.01 -15.80
CA ILE A 176 -10.24 -11.84 -16.01
C ILE A 176 -11.71 -12.25 -15.89
N GLU A 177 -12.04 -13.48 -16.29
CA GLU A 177 -13.40 -14.00 -16.26
C GLU A 177 -13.81 -14.55 -14.87
N ALA A 178 -12.89 -14.67 -13.92
CA ALA A 178 -13.11 -15.25 -12.60
C ALA A 178 -13.71 -14.24 -11.62
#